data_58df9585bfa9e68ad57ac00fbef43799
#
_entry.id   58df9585bfa9e68ad57ac00fbef43799
#
_cell.length_a   1.000
_cell.length_b   1.000
_cell.length_c   1.000
_cell.angle_alpha   90.00
_cell.angle_beta   90.00
_cell.angle_gamma   90.00
#
_symmetry.space_group_name_H-M   'P 1'
#
loop_
_entity.id
_entity.type
_entity.pdbx_description
1 polymer ?
#
loop_
_entity_poly.entity_id
_entity_poly.type
_entity_poly.pdbx_seq_one_letter_code
_entity_poly.pdbx_strand_id
1 'polypeptide(L)'
;MATAHVPLSALAAHERPRERLIALGPAALTDAELVAIQLGSGRRGASAIALAQSLLAEFGGVAGLARARPEELSRHLGVGPAKATRLAASFALADRVQGNPLQRTVRTSADIARVVSPLLSRARTEQVVVVVCDSQHRVCRIATVAHGGADSSPFPVREILALVLRHDGVAFAVAHNHPGGTTEPSNQDRCATTELANAAGAVGLRFLDHVIVAGDSWASVTPSR
;
A
#
# COMPACT_ATOMS: atom_id res chain seq x y z
N MET A 1 -19.86 -3.46 -36.79
CA MET A 1 -18.84 -4.32 -37.44
C MET A 1 -18.11 -5.06 -36.34
N ALA A 2 -18.26 -6.40 -36.30
CA ALA A 2 -17.52 -7.20 -35.32
C ALA A 2 -16.04 -7.24 -35.74
N THR A 3 -15.15 -6.65 -34.98
CA THR A 3 -13.71 -6.76 -35.16
C THR A 3 -13.33 -8.23 -35.07
N ALA A 4 -12.83 -8.79 -36.15
CA ALA A 4 -12.37 -10.17 -36.19
C ALA A 4 -11.33 -10.39 -35.12
N HIS A 5 -11.64 -11.30 -34.19
CA HIS A 5 -10.75 -11.64 -33.07
C HIS A 5 -9.57 -12.46 -33.60
N VAL A 6 -8.36 -11.88 -33.56
CA VAL A 6 -7.13 -12.60 -33.90
C VAL A 6 -6.66 -13.35 -32.62
N PRO A 7 -6.61 -14.67 -32.61
CA PRO A 7 -6.08 -15.43 -31.49
C PRO A 7 -4.58 -15.15 -31.34
N LEU A 8 -4.06 -15.15 -30.09
CA LEU A 8 -2.64 -14.89 -29.81
C LEU A 8 -1.68 -15.84 -30.57
N SER A 9 -2.14 -17.07 -30.90
CA SER A 9 -1.39 -18.04 -31.71
C SER A 9 -1.22 -17.61 -33.18
N ALA A 10 -2.05 -16.70 -33.67
CA ALA A 10 -1.94 -16.15 -35.02
C ALA A 10 -1.03 -14.91 -35.11
N LEU A 11 -0.60 -14.36 -33.99
CA LEU A 11 0.42 -13.29 -33.93
C LEU A 11 1.78 -13.91 -34.27
N ALA A 12 2.65 -13.11 -34.90
CA ALA A 12 4.06 -13.46 -35.04
C ALA A 12 4.69 -13.70 -33.67
N ALA A 13 5.67 -14.61 -33.55
CA ALA A 13 6.24 -14.96 -32.25
C ALA A 13 6.71 -13.74 -31.48
N HIS A 14 7.38 -12.78 -32.12
CA HIS A 14 7.89 -11.56 -31.50
C HIS A 14 6.80 -10.57 -31.05
N GLU A 15 5.55 -10.76 -31.42
CA GLU A 15 4.39 -9.94 -31.01
C GLU A 15 3.63 -10.55 -29.83
N ARG A 16 3.92 -11.79 -29.46
CA ARG A 16 3.23 -12.48 -28.36
C ARG A 16 3.77 -11.96 -27.02
N PRO A 17 2.90 -11.67 -26.04
CA PRO A 17 3.34 -11.07 -24.77
C PRO A 17 4.40 -11.86 -24.02
N ARG A 18 4.37 -13.19 -24.02
CA ARG A 18 5.35 -14.04 -23.36
C ARG A 18 6.74 -13.94 -24.01
N GLU A 19 6.78 -14.02 -25.30
CA GLU A 19 8.00 -13.92 -26.10
C GLU A 19 8.60 -12.51 -26.00
N ARG A 20 7.74 -11.47 -25.99
CA ARG A 20 8.15 -10.08 -25.76
C ARG A 20 8.72 -9.89 -24.35
N LEU A 21 8.10 -10.49 -23.34
CA LEU A 21 8.62 -10.44 -21.97
C LEU A 21 10.03 -11.02 -21.85
N ILE A 22 10.24 -12.19 -22.52
CA ILE A 22 11.54 -12.86 -22.51
C ILE A 22 12.60 -12.05 -23.28
N ALA A 23 12.25 -11.50 -24.42
CA ALA A 23 13.19 -10.82 -25.30
C ALA A 23 13.51 -9.38 -24.84
N LEU A 24 12.54 -8.65 -24.31
CA LEU A 24 12.62 -7.20 -24.06
C LEU A 24 12.51 -6.83 -22.58
N GLY A 25 12.15 -7.77 -21.71
CA GLY A 25 11.90 -7.52 -20.31
C GLY A 25 10.53 -6.85 -20.03
N PRO A 26 10.14 -6.77 -18.75
CA PRO A 26 8.80 -6.33 -18.35
C PRO A 26 8.51 -4.85 -18.65
N ALA A 27 9.52 -3.99 -18.69
CA ALA A 27 9.36 -2.56 -18.95
C ALA A 27 8.87 -2.24 -20.39
N ALA A 28 9.04 -3.18 -21.32
CA ALA A 28 8.60 -3.04 -22.71
C ALA A 28 7.15 -3.48 -22.95
N LEU A 29 6.48 -4.03 -21.94
CA LEU A 29 5.11 -4.53 -22.04
C LEU A 29 4.11 -3.54 -21.43
N THR A 30 2.94 -3.47 -22.03
CA THR A 30 1.78 -2.75 -21.47
C THR A 30 1.17 -3.52 -20.30
N ASP A 31 0.41 -2.84 -19.46
CA ASP A 31 -0.35 -3.48 -18.37
C ASP A 31 -1.26 -4.60 -18.88
N ALA A 32 -1.90 -4.39 -20.03
CA ALA A 32 -2.77 -5.39 -20.64
C ALA A 32 -2.01 -6.65 -21.08
N GLU A 33 -0.78 -6.51 -21.59
CA GLU A 33 0.06 -7.65 -21.95
C GLU A 33 0.51 -8.42 -20.70
N LEU A 34 0.92 -7.72 -19.65
CA LEU A 34 1.32 -8.33 -18.36
C LEU A 34 0.15 -9.09 -17.72
N VAL A 35 -1.04 -8.48 -17.66
CA VAL A 35 -2.25 -9.13 -17.16
C VAL A 35 -2.66 -10.30 -18.04
N ALA A 36 -2.54 -10.18 -19.38
CA ALA A 36 -2.84 -11.28 -20.32
C ALA A 36 -1.93 -12.50 -20.10
N ILE A 37 -0.65 -12.30 -19.77
CA ILE A 37 0.28 -13.37 -19.40
C ILE A 37 -0.23 -14.12 -18.15
N GLN A 38 -0.71 -13.40 -17.15
CA GLN A 38 -1.26 -13.98 -15.91
C GLN A 38 -2.58 -14.73 -16.17
N LEU A 39 -3.45 -14.21 -17.02
CA LEU A 39 -4.68 -14.89 -17.40
C LEU A 39 -4.41 -16.20 -18.18
N GLY A 40 -3.32 -16.24 -18.94
CA GLY A 40 -2.85 -17.40 -19.72
C GLY A 40 -3.67 -17.69 -20.96
N SER A 41 -4.97 -17.40 -20.96
CA SER A 41 -5.89 -17.62 -22.09
C SER A 41 -7.00 -16.56 -22.08
N GLY A 42 -7.53 -16.27 -23.25
CA GLY A 42 -8.74 -15.47 -23.38
C GLY A 42 -10.01 -16.25 -23.06
N ARG A 43 -11.11 -15.84 -23.68
CA ARG A 43 -12.41 -16.54 -23.69
C ARG A 43 -12.87 -16.73 -25.13
N ARG A 44 -13.95 -17.49 -25.34
CA ARG A 44 -14.56 -17.60 -26.65
C ARG A 44 -14.90 -16.20 -27.20
N GLY A 45 -14.35 -15.84 -28.34
CA GLY A 45 -14.54 -14.55 -29.00
C GLY A 45 -13.70 -13.38 -28.44
N ALA A 46 -12.74 -13.61 -27.53
CA ALA A 46 -11.83 -12.57 -27.07
C ALA A 46 -10.45 -13.16 -26.68
N SER A 47 -9.35 -12.50 -27.12
CA SER A 47 -7.98 -12.89 -26.76
C SER A 47 -7.71 -12.64 -25.27
N ALA A 48 -6.59 -13.16 -24.78
CA ALA A 48 -6.16 -12.84 -23.41
C ALA A 48 -5.87 -11.34 -23.25
N ILE A 49 -5.34 -10.67 -24.27
CA ILE A 49 -5.12 -9.22 -24.25
C ILE A 49 -6.45 -8.46 -24.18
N ALA A 50 -7.42 -8.82 -25.04
CA ALA A 50 -8.73 -8.17 -25.01
C ALA A 50 -9.47 -8.40 -23.67
N LEU A 51 -9.33 -9.60 -23.08
CA LEU A 51 -9.87 -9.90 -21.76
C LEU A 51 -9.16 -9.06 -20.66
N ALA A 52 -7.84 -8.92 -20.76
CA ALA A 52 -7.05 -8.07 -19.84
C ALA A 52 -7.45 -6.60 -19.94
N GLN A 53 -7.61 -6.07 -21.15
CA GLN A 53 -8.08 -4.70 -21.39
C GLN A 53 -9.46 -4.44 -20.77
N SER A 54 -10.39 -5.39 -20.95
CA SER A 54 -11.73 -5.31 -20.37
C SER A 54 -11.69 -5.29 -18.84
N LEU A 55 -10.85 -6.14 -18.22
CA LEU A 55 -10.64 -6.15 -16.78
C LEU A 55 -10.04 -4.84 -16.28
N LEU A 56 -9.00 -4.35 -16.93
CA LEU A 56 -8.36 -3.09 -16.54
C LEU A 56 -9.35 -1.91 -16.61
N ALA A 57 -10.20 -1.87 -17.63
CA ALA A 57 -11.22 -0.85 -17.78
C ALA A 57 -12.29 -0.93 -16.66
N GLU A 58 -12.77 -2.13 -16.32
CA GLU A 58 -13.80 -2.33 -15.32
C GLU A 58 -13.30 -1.99 -13.90
N PHE A 59 -12.07 -2.37 -13.57
CA PHE A 59 -11.50 -2.20 -12.24
C PHE A 59 -10.69 -0.90 -12.05
N GLY A 60 -10.62 -0.03 -13.07
CA GLY A 60 -9.90 1.24 -12.99
C GLY A 60 -8.37 1.08 -12.99
N GLY A 61 -7.85 0.16 -13.82
CA GLY A 61 -6.41 -0.08 -13.99
C GLY A 61 -5.83 -1.14 -13.06
N VAL A 62 -4.50 -1.27 -13.09
CA VAL A 62 -3.74 -2.28 -12.31
C VAL A 62 -3.98 -2.13 -10.81
N ALA A 63 -4.02 -0.89 -10.31
CA ALA A 63 -4.25 -0.62 -8.90
C ALA A 63 -5.64 -1.10 -8.43
N GLY A 64 -6.66 -0.98 -9.26
CA GLY A 64 -8.00 -1.51 -8.98
C GLY A 64 -8.04 -3.03 -8.99
N LEU A 65 -7.38 -3.66 -9.98
CA LEU A 65 -7.24 -5.12 -10.02
C LEU A 65 -6.52 -5.68 -8.80
N ALA A 66 -5.45 -5.03 -8.34
CA ALA A 66 -4.69 -5.45 -7.16
C ALA A 66 -5.53 -5.41 -5.86
N ARG A 67 -6.58 -4.57 -5.83
CA ARG A 67 -7.47 -4.42 -4.67
C ARG A 67 -8.67 -5.36 -4.70
N ALA A 68 -9.01 -5.87 -5.88
CA ALA A 68 -10.19 -6.68 -6.08
C ALA A 68 -10.02 -8.06 -5.43
N ARG A 69 -11.08 -8.55 -4.80
CA ARG A 69 -11.10 -9.91 -4.25
C ARG A 69 -11.32 -10.93 -5.36
N PRO A 70 -10.82 -12.17 -5.20
CA PRO A 70 -11.01 -13.23 -6.20
C PRO A 70 -12.47 -13.42 -6.62
N GLU A 71 -13.42 -13.26 -5.68
CA GLU A 71 -14.86 -13.38 -5.93
C GLU A 71 -15.37 -12.27 -6.85
N GLU A 72 -14.83 -11.05 -6.72
CA GLU A 72 -15.17 -9.91 -7.57
C GLU A 72 -14.62 -10.11 -8.98
N LEU A 73 -13.34 -10.49 -9.10
CA LEU A 73 -12.71 -10.81 -10.37
C LEU A 73 -13.43 -11.95 -11.11
N SER A 74 -13.90 -12.96 -10.38
CA SER A 74 -14.59 -14.12 -10.97
C SER A 74 -15.95 -13.78 -11.60
N ARG A 75 -16.56 -12.64 -11.28
CA ARG A 75 -17.81 -12.18 -11.90
C ARG A 75 -17.61 -11.65 -13.30
N HIS A 76 -16.37 -11.28 -13.65
CA HIS A 76 -16.05 -10.79 -14.99
C HIS A 76 -16.13 -11.94 -16.00
N LEU A 77 -16.86 -11.71 -17.09
CA LEU A 77 -17.07 -12.73 -18.12
C LEU A 77 -15.75 -13.21 -18.74
N GLY A 78 -15.43 -14.49 -18.58
CA GLY A 78 -14.20 -15.12 -19.05
C GLY A 78 -13.08 -15.22 -18.01
N VAL A 79 -13.35 -14.76 -16.79
CA VAL A 79 -12.48 -14.90 -15.62
C VAL A 79 -13.12 -15.86 -14.63
N GLY A 80 -12.81 -17.14 -14.76
CA GLY A 80 -13.24 -18.12 -13.77
C GLY A 80 -12.35 -18.10 -12.50
N PRO A 81 -12.71 -18.90 -11.48
CA PRO A 81 -11.99 -18.94 -10.19
C PRO A 81 -10.47 -19.12 -10.34
N ALA A 82 -10.02 -19.99 -11.26
CA ALA A 82 -8.59 -20.25 -11.49
C ALA A 82 -7.82 -19.03 -12.01
N LYS A 83 -8.42 -18.20 -12.87
CA LYS A 83 -7.79 -16.96 -13.36
C LYS A 83 -7.82 -15.89 -12.27
N ALA A 84 -8.93 -15.75 -11.57
CA ALA A 84 -9.11 -14.80 -10.47
C ALA A 84 -8.11 -15.05 -9.34
N THR A 85 -7.97 -16.29 -8.88
CA THR A 85 -7.01 -16.65 -7.82
C THR A 85 -5.56 -16.47 -8.26
N ARG A 86 -5.22 -16.75 -9.53
CA ARG A 86 -3.88 -16.51 -10.06
C ARG A 86 -3.52 -15.02 -10.07
N LEU A 87 -4.42 -14.15 -10.51
CA LEU A 87 -4.22 -12.70 -10.48
C LEU A 87 -4.05 -12.21 -9.04
N ALA A 88 -4.94 -12.58 -8.14
CA ALA A 88 -4.85 -12.18 -6.74
C ALA A 88 -3.56 -12.67 -6.07
N ALA A 89 -3.13 -13.91 -6.34
CA ALA A 89 -1.87 -14.45 -5.83
C ALA A 89 -0.65 -13.70 -6.36
N SER A 90 -0.67 -13.28 -7.64
CA SER A 90 0.43 -12.50 -8.24
C SER A 90 0.58 -11.14 -7.58
N PHE A 91 -0.52 -10.43 -7.32
CA PHE A 91 -0.50 -9.16 -6.59
C PHE A 91 -0.09 -9.35 -5.13
N ALA A 92 -0.57 -10.39 -4.45
CA ALA A 92 -0.16 -10.70 -3.08
C ALA A 92 1.34 -11.03 -2.97
N LEU A 93 1.93 -11.68 -3.98
CA LEU A 93 3.38 -11.91 -4.03
C LEU A 93 4.15 -10.62 -4.28
N ALA A 94 3.67 -9.76 -5.18
CA ALA A 94 4.26 -8.44 -5.43
C ALA A 94 4.22 -7.57 -4.17
N ASP A 95 3.12 -7.56 -3.44
CA ASP A 95 2.98 -6.85 -2.16
C ASP A 95 3.99 -7.35 -1.12
N ARG A 96 4.23 -8.66 -1.04
CA ARG A 96 5.24 -9.23 -0.14
C ARG A 96 6.67 -8.82 -0.51
N VAL A 97 6.97 -8.69 -1.79
CA VAL A 97 8.28 -8.22 -2.28
C VAL A 97 8.46 -6.72 -2.03
N GLN A 98 7.40 -5.92 -2.28
CA GLN A 98 7.44 -4.48 -2.05
C GLN A 98 7.29 -4.10 -0.57
N GLY A 99 6.75 -4.96 0.23
CA GLY A 99 6.19 -4.69 1.53
C GLY A 99 6.51 -5.64 2.65
N ASN A 100 7.76 -6.12 2.83
CA ASN A 100 8.15 -6.29 4.24
C ASN A 100 8.55 -4.88 4.75
N PRO A 101 7.62 -4.11 5.35
CA PRO A 101 7.93 -2.79 5.89
C PRO A 101 9.06 -2.87 6.94
N LEU A 102 9.27 -4.06 7.52
CA LEU A 102 10.33 -4.34 8.49
C LEU A 102 11.75 -4.39 7.89
N GLN A 103 11.90 -4.25 6.56
CA GLN A 103 13.22 -4.17 5.92
C GLN A 103 13.54 -2.75 5.42
N ARG A 104 12.63 -1.79 5.61
CA ARG A 104 12.81 -0.41 5.15
C ARG A 104 13.58 0.40 6.18
N THR A 105 14.45 1.27 5.69
CA THR A 105 15.08 2.31 6.49
C THR A 105 14.26 3.59 6.37
N VAL A 106 13.97 4.22 7.50
CA VAL A 106 13.19 5.46 7.59
C VAL A 106 14.13 6.60 7.92
N ARG A 107 14.38 7.49 6.97
CA ARG A 107 15.29 8.64 7.13
C ARG A 107 14.57 9.98 7.00
N THR A 108 13.42 9.98 6.34
CA THR A 108 12.63 11.19 6.04
C THR A 108 11.17 10.95 6.36
N SER A 109 10.40 12.05 6.50
CA SER A 109 8.93 12.00 6.64
C SER A 109 8.28 11.27 5.47
N ALA A 110 8.84 11.40 4.25
CA ALA A 110 8.36 10.68 3.07
C ALA A 110 8.56 9.16 3.18
N ASP A 111 9.63 8.69 3.84
CA ASP A 111 9.83 7.26 4.08
C ASP A 111 8.81 6.74 5.09
N ILE A 112 8.51 7.52 6.15
CA ILE A 112 7.46 7.20 7.11
C ILE A 112 6.11 7.10 6.40
N ALA A 113 5.75 8.13 5.63
CA ALA A 113 4.50 8.16 4.87
C ALA A 113 4.38 6.94 3.95
N ARG A 114 5.44 6.57 3.23
CA ARG A 114 5.46 5.38 2.34
C ARG A 114 5.22 4.06 3.09
N VAL A 115 5.68 3.99 4.34
CA VAL A 115 5.51 2.81 5.20
C VAL A 115 4.08 2.71 5.74
N VAL A 116 3.49 3.85 6.16
CA VAL A 116 2.21 3.86 6.87
C VAL A 116 0.99 4.07 5.96
N SER A 117 1.13 4.71 4.79
CA SER A 117 0.01 4.98 3.88
C SER A 117 -0.78 3.73 3.47
N PRO A 118 -0.17 2.57 3.18
CA PRO A 118 -0.93 1.36 2.88
C PRO A 118 -1.87 0.91 4.00
N LEU A 119 -1.57 1.28 5.25
CA LEU A 119 -2.35 0.94 6.44
C LEU A 119 -3.44 1.98 6.71
N LEU A 120 -3.12 3.25 6.53
CA LEU A 120 -3.93 4.39 6.99
C LEU A 120 -4.83 5.00 5.91
N SER A 121 -4.42 4.99 4.63
CA SER A 121 -5.13 5.69 3.56
C SER A 121 -6.58 5.22 3.32
N ARG A 122 -6.93 4.02 3.78
CA ARG A 122 -8.27 3.42 3.63
C ARG A 122 -9.03 3.27 4.94
N ALA A 123 -8.44 3.67 6.05
CA ALA A 123 -9.10 3.56 7.33
C ALA A 123 -10.27 4.56 7.39
N ARG A 124 -11.45 4.05 7.76
CA ARG A 124 -12.69 4.84 7.87
C ARG A 124 -12.81 5.59 9.19
N THR A 125 -12.05 5.15 10.17
CA THR A 125 -11.92 5.77 11.49
C THR A 125 -10.49 6.23 11.68
N GLU A 126 -10.29 7.21 12.53
CA GLU A 126 -8.95 7.67 12.89
C GLU A 126 -8.19 6.55 13.60
N GLN A 127 -6.96 6.31 13.18
CA GLN A 127 -6.08 5.29 13.72
C GLN A 127 -4.69 5.88 13.93
N VAL A 128 -4.06 5.54 15.05
CA VAL A 128 -2.69 5.91 15.33
C VAL A 128 -1.78 4.69 15.16
N VAL A 129 -0.79 4.84 14.30
CA VAL A 129 0.20 3.81 13.96
C VAL A 129 1.57 4.25 14.45
N VAL A 130 2.30 3.34 15.10
CA VAL A 130 3.69 3.52 15.53
C VAL A 130 4.62 2.71 14.63
N VAL A 131 5.67 3.36 14.15
CA VAL A 131 6.78 2.73 13.40
C VAL A 131 7.98 2.70 14.32
N VAL A 132 8.34 1.52 14.82
CA VAL A 132 9.49 1.29 15.71
C VAL A 132 10.72 1.00 14.86
N CYS A 133 11.85 1.65 15.18
CA CYS A 133 13.09 1.55 14.43
C CYS A 133 14.29 1.20 15.35
N ASP A 134 15.28 0.52 14.77
CA ASP A 134 16.57 0.29 15.38
C ASP A 134 17.48 1.55 15.31
N SER A 135 18.73 1.42 15.83
CA SER A 135 19.72 2.50 15.80
C SER A 135 20.17 2.92 14.39
N GLN A 136 19.91 2.09 13.37
CA GLN A 136 20.15 2.39 11.96
C GLN A 136 18.92 2.87 11.22
N HIS A 137 17.85 3.18 11.96
CA HIS A 137 16.53 3.57 11.45
C HIS A 137 15.86 2.51 10.57
N ARG A 138 16.22 1.24 10.72
CA ARG A 138 15.50 0.14 10.08
C ARG A 138 14.25 -0.16 10.89
N VAL A 139 13.14 -0.36 10.19
CA VAL A 139 11.85 -0.65 10.82
C VAL A 139 11.88 -2.03 11.46
N CYS A 140 11.70 -2.10 12.77
CA CYS A 140 11.60 -3.33 13.54
C CYS A 140 10.16 -3.78 13.73
N ARG A 141 9.23 -2.82 13.90
CA ARG A 141 7.81 -3.09 14.14
C ARG A 141 6.95 -1.97 13.61
N ILE A 142 5.75 -2.32 13.18
CA ILE A 142 4.66 -1.38 12.91
C ILE A 142 3.44 -1.91 13.65
N ALA A 143 2.77 -1.06 14.40
CA ALA A 143 1.57 -1.45 15.13
C ALA A 143 0.59 -0.27 15.25
N THR A 144 -0.70 -0.58 15.19
CA THR A 144 -1.77 0.35 15.54
C THR A 144 -1.95 0.35 17.06
N VAL A 145 -1.94 1.52 17.68
CA VAL A 145 -2.04 1.69 19.15
C VAL A 145 -3.33 2.33 19.59
N ALA A 146 -4.04 3.02 18.70
CA ALA A 146 -5.34 3.61 18.99
C ALA A 146 -6.25 3.54 17.77
N HIS A 147 -7.54 3.36 18.05
CA HIS A 147 -8.64 3.49 17.09
C HIS A 147 -9.56 4.58 17.64
N GLY A 148 -9.82 5.62 16.85
CA GLY A 148 -10.63 6.75 17.28
C GLY A 148 -12.04 6.33 17.69
N GLY A 149 -12.41 6.77 18.87
CA GLY A 149 -13.77 6.82 19.40
C GLY A 149 -13.98 8.21 19.99
N ALA A 150 -15.22 8.70 19.99
CA ALA A 150 -15.59 10.08 20.30
C ALA A 150 -15.21 10.60 21.71
N ASP A 151 -14.60 9.77 22.57
CA ASP A 151 -14.38 10.06 24.00
C ASP A 151 -12.94 9.78 24.50
N SER A 152 -11.97 9.47 23.66
CA SER A 152 -10.62 9.12 24.12
C SER A 152 -9.61 10.20 23.78
N SER A 153 -8.70 10.48 24.73
CA SER A 153 -7.51 11.32 24.54
C SER A 153 -6.78 10.91 23.26
N PRO A 154 -6.44 11.85 22.37
CA PRO A 154 -6.12 11.56 20.99
C PRO A 154 -4.82 10.81 20.76
N PHE A 155 -3.88 10.87 21.73
CA PHE A 155 -2.58 10.24 21.58
C PHE A 155 -2.18 9.48 22.84
N PRO A 156 -2.10 8.13 22.78
CA PRO A 156 -1.74 7.31 23.93
C PRO A 156 -0.21 7.28 24.11
N VAL A 157 0.38 8.39 24.61
CA VAL A 157 1.84 8.56 24.77
C VAL A 157 2.47 7.38 25.52
N ARG A 158 1.84 6.96 26.63
CA ARG A 158 2.33 5.84 27.45
C ARG A 158 2.39 4.53 26.67
N GLU A 159 1.33 4.22 25.93
CA GLU A 159 1.20 2.99 25.14
C GLU A 159 2.19 3.00 23.98
N ILE A 160 2.40 4.15 23.34
CA ILE A 160 3.39 4.35 22.28
C ILE A 160 4.79 4.05 22.80
N LEU A 161 5.22 4.68 23.87
CA LEU A 161 6.54 4.50 24.46
C LEU A 161 6.73 3.06 24.96
N ALA A 162 5.72 2.48 25.61
CA ALA A 162 5.76 1.10 26.07
C ALA A 162 5.90 0.11 24.89
N LEU A 163 5.25 0.38 23.74
CA LEU A 163 5.40 -0.41 22.54
C LEU A 163 6.83 -0.34 22.00
N VAL A 164 7.40 0.87 21.90
CA VAL A 164 8.76 1.07 21.39
C VAL A 164 9.78 0.34 22.25
N LEU A 165 9.70 0.49 23.57
CA LEU A 165 10.61 -0.16 24.53
C LEU A 165 10.47 -1.69 24.51
N ARG A 166 9.24 -2.22 24.40
CA ARG A 166 8.98 -3.66 24.34
C ARG A 166 9.58 -4.35 23.12
N HIS A 167 9.79 -3.60 22.06
CA HIS A 167 10.38 -4.09 20.81
C HIS A 167 11.82 -3.65 20.59
N ASP A 168 12.53 -3.31 21.69
CA ASP A 168 13.92 -2.88 21.70
C ASP A 168 14.20 -1.74 20.71
N GLY A 169 13.19 -0.87 20.48
CA GLY A 169 13.29 0.28 19.61
C GLY A 169 14.17 1.36 20.21
N VAL A 170 15.00 1.98 19.38
CA VAL A 170 15.86 3.13 19.76
C VAL A 170 15.31 4.42 19.18
N ALA A 171 14.60 4.30 18.07
CA ALA A 171 13.92 5.40 17.39
C ALA A 171 12.51 4.99 16.99
N PHE A 172 11.64 5.95 16.80
CA PHE A 172 10.28 5.70 16.33
C PHE A 172 9.65 6.90 15.66
N ALA A 173 8.67 6.63 14.81
CA ALA A 173 7.76 7.62 14.25
C ALA A 173 6.33 7.25 14.60
N VAL A 174 5.43 8.24 14.55
CA VAL A 174 4.00 8.01 14.65
C VAL A 174 3.31 8.54 13.40
N ALA A 175 2.18 7.96 13.08
CA ALA A 175 1.31 8.46 12.04
C ALA A 175 -0.15 8.24 12.42
N HIS A 176 -1.02 9.14 11.96
CA HIS A 176 -2.46 8.91 12.02
C HIS A 176 -3.13 9.34 10.70
N ASN A 177 -4.34 8.89 10.49
CA ASN A 177 -5.12 9.31 9.33
C ASN A 177 -6.23 10.28 9.73
N HIS A 178 -6.52 11.19 8.81
CA HIS A 178 -7.72 12.03 8.85
C HIS A 178 -8.75 11.52 7.84
N PRO A 179 -9.81 10.82 8.28
CA PRO A 179 -10.86 10.34 7.39
C PRO A 179 -11.59 11.47 6.64
N GLY A 180 -11.56 12.69 7.20
CA GLY A 180 -12.14 13.90 6.60
C GLY A 180 -11.38 14.47 5.39
N GLY A 181 -10.23 13.88 5.01
CA GLY A 181 -9.51 14.21 3.77
C GLY A 181 -8.54 15.39 3.85
N THR A 182 -8.33 16.02 5.02
CA THR A 182 -7.32 17.07 5.19
C THR A 182 -6.04 16.52 5.81
N THR A 183 -4.89 16.98 5.35
CA THR A 183 -3.58 16.68 5.97
C THR A 183 -3.13 17.77 6.93
N GLU A 184 -3.96 18.80 7.15
CA GLU A 184 -3.61 19.90 8.04
C GLU A 184 -3.67 19.45 9.51
N PRO A 185 -2.57 19.61 10.28
CA PRO A 185 -2.54 19.24 11.67
C PRO A 185 -3.46 20.13 12.51
N SER A 186 -4.28 19.53 13.37
CA SER A 186 -5.02 20.25 14.41
C SER A 186 -4.08 20.78 15.50
N ASN A 187 -4.58 21.69 16.33
CA ASN A 187 -3.84 22.13 17.53
C ASN A 187 -3.57 20.95 18.48
N GLN A 188 -4.48 20.02 18.55
CA GLN A 188 -4.38 18.81 19.35
C GLN A 188 -3.25 17.89 18.86
N ASP A 189 -3.10 17.71 17.54
CA ASP A 189 -1.98 16.96 16.95
C ASP A 189 -0.63 17.58 17.27
N ARG A 190 -0.54 18.90 17.21
CA ARG A 190 0.70 19.63 17.53
C ARG A 190 1.07 19.50 19.01
N CYS A 191 0.10 19.64 19.92
CA CYS A 191 0.30 19.46 21.35
C CYS A 191 0.74 18.02 21.66
N ALA A 192 0.03 17.03 21.14
CA ALA A 192 0.37 15.62 21.34
C ALA A 192 1.74 15.27 20.77
N THR A 193 2.12 15.85 19.63
CA THR A 193 3.46 15.67 19.03
C THR A 193 4.54 16.21 19.95
N THR A 194 4.33 17.39 20.52
CA THR A 194 5.28 18.03 21.47
C THR A 194 5.42 17.21 22.75
N GLU A 195 4.31 16.76 23.32
CA GLU A 195 4.29 15.91 24.52
C GLU A 195 5.03 14.59 24.27
N LEU A 196 4.74 13.92 23.13
CA LEU A 196 5.37 12.67 22.78
C LEU A 196 6.89 12.82 22.55
N ALA A 197 7.32 13.89 21.87
CA ALA A 197 8.73 14.17 21.64
C ALA A 197 9.49 14.40 22.95
N ASN A 198 8.91 15.16 23.88
CA ASN A 198 9.49 15.43 25.21
C ASN A 198 9.57 14.14 26.04
N ALA A 199 8.49 13.36 26.08
CA ALA A 199 8.44 12.10 26.83
C ALA A 199 9.43 11.06 26.26
N ALA A 200 9.58 10.98 24.94
CA ALA A 200 10.56 10.14 24.27
C ALA A 200 11.99 10.52 24.68
N GLY A 201 12.31 11.80 24.63
CA GLY A 201 13.63 12.30 25.05
C GLY A 201 13.95 11.99 26.51
N ALA A 202 12.98 12.08 27.41
CA ALA A 202 13.14 11.77 28.82
C ALA A 202 13.51 10.29 29.10
N VAL A 203 13.12 9.37 28.21
CA VAL A 203 13.44 7.93 28.32
C VAL A 203 14.52 7.46 27.33
N GLY A 204 15.24 8.41 26.71
CA GLY A 204 16.34 8.12 25.80
C GLY A 204 15.95 7.58 24.43
N LEU A 205 14.68 7.73 24.02
CA LEU A 205 14.21 7.36 22.71
C LEU A 205 14.30 8.53 21.73
N ARG A 206 14.61 8.23 20.46
CA ARG A 206 14.60 9.23 19.40
C ARG A 206 13.24 9.25 18.71
N PHE A 207 12.50 10.32 18.90
CA PHE A 207 11.32 10.61 18.10
C PHE A 207 11.75 11.15 16.72
N LEU A 208 11.31 10.50 15.64
CA LEU A 208 11.70 10.83 14.26
C LEU A 208 10.76 11.86 13.64
N ASP A 209 9.47 11.58 13.66
CA ASP A 209 8.45 12.48 13.11
C ASP A 209 7.03 11.98 13.42
N HIS A 210 6.06 12.86 13.18
CA HIS A 210 4.64 12.58 13.19
C HIS A 210 4.05 12.91 11.82
N VAL A 211 3.40 11.95 11.18
CA VAL A 211 2.85 12.08 9.84
C VAL A 211 1.34 11.91 9.85
N ILE A 212 0.63 12.82 9.19
CA ILE A 212 -0.82 12.71 8.92
C ILE A 212 -1.00 12.17 7.50
N VAL A 213 -1.89 11.19 7.34
CA VAL A 213 -2.26 10.60 6.06
C VAL A 213 -3.74 10.88 5.78
N ALA A 214 -4.05 11.41 4.60
CA ALA A 214 -5.41 11.67 4.13
C ALA A 214 -5.54 11.22 2.67
N GLY A 215 -6.16 10.06 2.44
CA GLY A 215 -6.19 9.44 1.12
C GLY A 215 -4.78 9.16 0.58
N ASP A 216 -4.45 9.74 -0.57
CA ASP A 216 -3.13 9.60 -1.21
C ASP A 216 -2.15 10.73 -0.81
N SER A 217 -2.59 11.67 0.04
CA SER A 217 -1.79 12.80 0.52
C SER A 217 -1.28 12.56 1.94
N TRP A 218 -0.19 13.26 2.29
CA TRP A 218 0.36 13.22 3.65
C TRP A 218 1.07 14.53 4.00
N ALA A 219 1.22 14.81 5.28
CA ALA A 219 1.99 15.93 5.81
C ALA A 219 2.71 15.55 7.10
N SER A 220 3.85 16.19 7.39
CA SER A 220 4.53 16.12 8.68
C SER A 220 3.96 17.13 9.66
N VAL A 221 3.84 16.73 10.92
CA VAL A 221 3.35 17.60 12.00
C VAL A 221 4.55 18.30 12.66
N THR A 222 4.65 19.60 12.50
CA THR A 222 5.64 20.38 13.22
C THR A 222 5.20 20.54 14.68
N PRO A 223 6.05 20.22 15.69
CA PRO A 223 5.74 20.44 17.09
C PRO A 223 5.38 21.91 17.39
N SER A 224 4.50 22.12 18.37
CA SER A 224 4.24 23.47 18.89
C SER A 224 5.51 24.04 19.51
N ARG A 225 5.80 25.31 19.22
CA ARG A 225 6.88 26.06 19.87
C ARG A 225 6.47 26.49 21.27
#